data_c41dbbfdcfc4d66b6cbd6893b8773110
#
_entry.id   c41dbbfdcfc4d66b6cbd6893b8773110
#
_cell.length_a   1.000
_cell.length_b   1.000
_cell.length_c   1.000
_cell.angle_alpha   90.00
_cell.angle_beta   90.00
_cell.angle_gamma   90.00
#
_symmetry.space_group_name_H-M   'P 1'
#
loop_
_entity.id
_entity.type
_entity.pdbx_description
1 polymer ?
#
loop_
_entity_poly.entity_id
_entity_poly.type
_entity_poly.pdbx_seq_one_letter_code
_entity_poly.pdbx_strand_id
1 'polypeptide(L)'
;VKRVLLLLIIAFVSDLSAQTTLLTVGQNGALTINSEGTLNVSGLELKPSSNYTINETQVSKALTAVVLNGNNGTESMEKVYSSTTDLEDFVGTITYNYVDSEMNSLTHDASMYVYGSTSSAWSEYLDTDSAEFKVTSTFTTPLQIKQVTVGAPNSLSVEDAMATGIRIYPNPSSSVINVDYSEDLQLTLFNVLGQQVLSSSSKTINISNLDQGTYILRAKDSNNNINNFKIIKR
;
A
#
# COMPACT_ATOMS: atom_id res chain seq x y z
N VAL A 1 -54.64 23.11 -29.31
CA VAL A 1 -53.88 22.75 -28.06
C VAL A 1 -52.47 22.39 -28.45
N LYS A 2 -51.50 23.32 -28.27
CA LYS A 2 -50.05 23.05 -28.49
C LYS A 2 -49.52 22.29 -27.32
N ARG A 3 -49.07 21.04 -27.52
CA ARG A 3 -48.34 20.26 -26.53
C ARG A 3 -46.88 20.73 -26.54
N VAL A 4 -46.42 21.34 -25.42
CA VAL A 4 -45.02 21.64 -25.18
C VAL A 4 -44.39 20.38 -24.63
N LEU A 5 -43.48 19.77 -25.38
CA LEU A 5 -42.65 18.66 -24.93
C LEU A 5 -41.46 19.24 -24.13
N LEU A 6 -41.52 19.12 -22.80
CA LEU A 6 -40.42 19.50 -21.93
C LEU A 6 -39.36 18.37 -21.96
N LEU A 7 -38.25 18.61 -22.67
CA LEU A 7 -37.11 17.70 -22.71
C LEU A 7 -36.28 17.94 -21.44
N LEU A 8 -36.40 17.05 -20.46
CA LEU A 8 -35.56 17.06 -19.27
C LEU A 8 -34.19 16.49 -19.65
N ILE A 9 -33.21 17.35 -19.90
CA ILE A 9 -31.80 16.94 -20.05
C ILE A 9 -31.25 16.69 -18.65
N ILE A 10 -31.19 15.43 -18.23
CA ILE A 10 -30.42 15.02 -17.06
C ILE A 10 -28.95 15.00 -17.52
N ALA A 11 -28.21 16.05 -17.19
CA ALA A 11 -26.77 16.03 -17.31
C ALA A 11 -26.23 15.12 -16.20
N PHE A 12 -25.84 13.90 -16.53
CA PHE A 12 -24.93 13.11 -15.68
C PHE A 12 -23.58 13.83 -15.70
N VAL A 13 -23.27 14.55 -14.62
CA VAL A 13 -21.90 14.94 -14.32
C VAL A 13 -21.23 13.65 -13.84
N SER A 14 -20.63 12.90 -14.76
CA SER A 14 -19.60 11.95 -14.39
C SER A 14 -18.40 12.80 -13.97
N ASP A 15 -17.94 12.66 -12.73
CA ASP A 15 -16.62 13.14 -12.31
C ASP A 15 -15.58 12.42 -13.18
N LEU A 16 -15.29 12.99 -14.32
CA LEU A 16 -14.16 12.60 -15.15
C LEU A 16 -12.94 13.17 -14.45
N SER A 17 -12.33 12.39 -13.55
CA SER A 17 -10.97 12.68 -13.11
C SER A 17 -10.11 12.70 -14.36
N ALA A 18 -9.67 13.90 -14.75
CA ALA A 18 -8.99 14.12 -16.01
C ALA A 18 -7.62 13.45 -15.97
N GLN A 19 -7.54 12.26 -16.56
CA GLN A 19 -6.28 11.56 -16.76
C GLN A 19 -5.50 12.28 -17.86
N THR A 20 -4.32 12.80 -17.53
CA THR A 20 -3.46 13.49 -18.47
C THR A 20 -2.46 12.52 -19.09
N THR A 21 -2.51 12.34 -20.42
CA THR A 21 -1.47 11.58 -21.14
C THR A 21 -0.17 12.36 -21.13
N LEU A 22 0.91 11.70 -20.70
CA LEU A 22 2.24 12.29 -20.54
C LEU A 22 3.24 11.80 -21.58
N LEU A 23 3.16 10.53 -21.96
CA LEU A 23 4.02 9.88 -22.95
C LEU A 23 3.18 8.97 -23.82
N THR A 24 3.44 9.00 -25.11
CA THR A 24 2.85 8.05 -26.09
C THR A 24 3.98 7.44 -26.91
N VAL A 25 4.12 6.12 -26.85
CA VAL A 25 4.89 5.31 -27.80
C VAL A 25 3.87 4.69 -28.73
N GLY A 26 3.80 5.20 -29.98
CA GLY A 26 2.76 4.83 -30.94
C GLY A 26 2.85 3.40 -31.44
N GLN A 27 1.90 3.00 -32.27
CA GLN A 27 1.82 1.68 -32.84
C GLN A 27 3.13 1.32 -33.59
N ASN A 28 3.69 0.15 -33.31
CA ASN A 28 5.01 -0.31 -33.78
C ASN A 28 6.18 0.60 -33.37
N GLY A 29 5.96 1.56 -32.48
CA GLY A 29 7.00 2.40 -31.89
C GLY A 29 7.72 1.72 -30.75
N ALA A 30 8.96 2.14 -30.51
CA ALA A 30 9.76 1.71 -29.37
C ALA A 30 10.57 2.89 -28.83
N LEU A 31 10.63 3.02 -27.51
CA LEU A 31 11.47 3.95 -26.79
C LEU A 31 12.50 3.16 -25.99
N THR A 32 13.77 3.31 -26.30
CA THR A 32 14.84 2.66 -25.54
C THR A 32 15.49 3.64 -24.58
N ILE A 33 15.55 3.25 -23.30
CA ILE A 33 16.31 3.94 -22.26
C ILE A 33 17.62 3.17 -22.10
N ASN A 34 18.74 3.81 -22.36
CA ASN A 34 20.06 3.20 -22.15
C ASN A 34 20.35 3.03 -20.66
N SER A 35 21.25 2.12 -20.29
CA SER A 35 21.61 1.81 -18.89
C SER A 35 22.08 3.03 -18.06
N GLU A 36 22.63 4.05 -18.72
CA GLU A 36 23.04 5.31 -18.09
C GLU A 36 21.92 6.37 -18.10
N GLY A 37 20.83 6.10 -18.83
CA GLY A 37 19.74 7.04 -19.05
C GLY A 37 18.67 6.96 -17.97
N THR A 38 17.95 8.08 -17.83
CA THR A 38 16.74 8.16 -17.00
C THR A 38 15.60 8.72 -17.85
N LEU A 39 14.48 8.04 -17.88
CA LEU A 39 13.24 8.58 -18.41
C LEU A 39 12.46 9.26 -17.27
N ASN A 40 12.23 10.56 -17.38
CA ASN A 40 11.37 11.29 -16.46
C ASN A 40 10.04 11.62 -17.15
N VAL A 41 8.95 11.16 -16.57
CA VAL A 41 7.58 11.40 -17.06
C VAL A 41 6.82 12.16 -15.99
N SER A 42 6.97 13.49 -15.97
CA SER A 42 6.25 14.40 -15.05
C SER A 42 6.39 14.03 -13.56
N GLY A 43 7.60 13.65 -13.15
CA GLY A 43 7.93 13.30 -11.75
C GLY A 43 8.04 11.81 -11.46
N LEU A 44 7.64 10.93 -12.38
CA LEU A 44 8.00 9.51 -12.34
C LEU A 44 9.29 9.31 -13.14
N GLU A 45 10.33 8.79 -12.49
CA GLU A 45 11.62 8.51 -13.12
C GLU A 45 11.86 7.01 -13.20
N LEU A 46 12.24 6.54 -14.38
CA LEU A 46 12.65 5.16 -14.62
C LEU A 46 14.13 5.17 -15.02
N LYS A 47 14.97 4.58 -14.19
CA LYS A 47 16.40 4.39 -14.44
C LYS A 47 16.71 2.89 -14.50
N PRO A 48 16.71 2.27 -15.68
CA PRO A 48 16.96 0.84 -15.81
C PRO A 48 18.44 0.53 -15.53
N SER A 49 18.71 -0.70 -15.03
CA SER A 49 20.06 -1.21 -14.78
C SER A 49 20.77 -1.69 -16.07
N SER A 50 20.01 -1.89 -17.14
CA SER A 50 20.48 -2.22 -18.48
C SER A 50 19.61 -1.52 -19.51
N ASN A 51 19.96 -1.60 -20.82
CA ASN A 51 19.10 -1.03 -21.85
C ASN A 51 17.68 -1.61 -21.74
N TYR A 52 16.70 -0.72 -21.63
CA TYR A 52 15.30 -1.07 -21.45
C TYR A 52 14.44 -0.46 -22.56
N THR A 53 13.61 -1.25 -23.20
CA THR A 53 12.76 -0.81 -24.31
C THR A 53 11.31 -0.86 -23.92
N ILE A 54 10.65 0.30 -24.03
CA ILE A 54 9.22 0.46 -23.89
C ILE A 54 8.61 0.43 -25.28
N ASN A 55 7.78 -0.57 -25.53
CA ASN A 55 7.04 -0.70 -26.78
C ASN A 55 5.67 -0.03 -26.65
N GLU A 56 4.94 0.03 -27.74
CA GLU A 56 3.58 0.57 -27.88
C GLU A 56 2.78 0.71 -26.58
N THR A 57 2.80 1.92 -25.98
CA THR A 57 2.09 2.22 -24.75
C THR A 57 1.80 3.71 -24.61
N GLN A 58 0.86 4.03 -23.75
CA GLN A 58 0.65 5.40 -23.28
C GLN A 58 0.83 5.41 -21.75
N VAL A 59 1.61 6.36 -21.26
CA VAL A 59 1.73 6.65 -19.84
C VAL A 59 0.94 7.91 -19.54
N SER A 60 0.08 7.84 -18.56
CA SER A 60 -0.79 8.92 -18.11
C SER A 60 -0.68 9.11 -16.60
N LYS A 61 -1.14 10.27 -16.13
CA LYS A 61 -1.23 10.64 -14.73
C LYS A 61 -2.66 11.04 -14.39
N ALA A 62 -3.19 10.50 -13.31
CA ALA A 62 -4.42 10.98 -12.66
C ALA A 62 -4.06 11.63 -11.33
N LEU A 63 -4.70 12.76 -11.01
CA LEU A 63 -4.62 13.43 -9.71
C LEU A 63 -5.80 12.97 -8.84
N THR A 64 -5.83 11.69 -8.54
CA THR A 64 -6.88 11.04 -7.74
C THR A 64 -6.25 9.90 -6.97
N ALA A 65 -6.51 9.83 -5.67
CA ALA A 65 -6.08 8.74 -4.83
C ALA A 65 -6.76 7.42 -5.22
N VAL A 66 -6.09 6.30 -4.96
CA VAL A 66 -6.63 4.96 -5.13
C VAL A 66 -6.54 4.19 -3.83
N VAL A 67 -7.48 3.28 -3.61
CA VAL A 67 -7.44 2.37 -2.45
C VAL A 67 -6.36 1.31 -2.68
N LEU A 68 -5.43 1.22 -1.76
CA LEU A 68 -4.34 0.25 -1.77
C LEU A 68 -4.82 -1.05 -1.10
N ASN A 69 -5.06 -2.09 -1.90
CA ASN A 69 -5.48 -3.39 -1.38
C ASN A 69 -4.36 -4.00 -0.52
N GLY A 70 -4.70 -4.51 0.66
CA GLY A 70 -3.76 -5.09 1.61
C GLY A 70 -3.23 -4.10 2.65
N ASN A 71 -3.50 -2.81 2.51
CA ASN A 71 -3.14 -1.76 3.46
C ASN A 71 -4.39 -1.20 4.15
N ASN A 72 -5.20 -2.06 4.78
CA ASN A 72 -6.43 -1.71 5.51
C ASN A 72 -7.38 -0.74 4.79
N GLY A 73 -7.34 -0.70 3.45
CA GLY A 73 -8.11 0.24 2.65
C GLY A 73 -7.57 1.67 2.66
N THR A 74 -6.32 1.87 3.08
CA THR A 74 -5.67 3.18 3.03
C THR A 74 -5.59 3.69 1.60
N GLU A 75 -5.87 4.96 1.40
CA GLU A 75 -5.74 5.61 0.10
C GLU A 75 -4.28 5.99 -0.18
N SER A 76 -3.93 6.03 -1.46
CA SER A 76 -2.65 6.55 -1.93
C SER A 76 -2.59 8.07 -1.87
N MET A 77 -1.43 8.65 -2.21
CA MET A 77 -1.34 10.05 -2.62
C MET A 77 -2.26 10.34 -3.81
N GLU A 78 -2.66 11.60 -3.96
CA GLU A 78 -3.50 12.07 -5.08
C GLU A 78 -2.70 12.17 -6.38
N LYS A 79 -1.93 11.12 -6.70
CA LYS A 79 -1.24 11.00 -7.97
C LYS A 79 -0.97 9.53 -8.30
N VAL A 80 -1.52 9.05 -9.41
CA VAL A 80 -1.31 7.70 -9.91
C VAL A 80 -0.83 7.77 -11.36
N TYR A 81 0.29 7.12 -11.64
CA TYR A 81 0.74 6.90 -13.00
C TYR A 81 0.21 5.57 -13.50
N SER A 82 -0.23 5.55 -14.75
CA SER A 82 -0.80 4.35 -15.39
C SER A 82 -0.28 4.21 -16.80
N SER A 83 0.02 2.97 -17.21
CA SER A 83 0.34 2.63 -18.60
C SER A 83 -0.80 1.84 -19.25
N THR A 84 -1.01 2.00 -20.56
CA THR A 84 -2.06 1.24 -21.30
C THR A 84 -1.68 -0.23 -21.45
N THR A 85 -0.39 -0.54 -21.61
CA THR A 85 0.19 -1.88 -21.58
C THR A 85 1.16 -1.99 -20.41
N ASP A 86 1.41 -3.18 -19.91
CA ASP A 86 2.38 -3.36 -18.85
C ASP A 86 3.78 -3.03 -19.35
N LEU A 87 4.56 -2.37 -18.51
CA LEU A 87 6.01 -2.27 -18.68
C LEU A 87 6.60 -3.53 -18.05
N GLU A 88 6.91 -4.51 -18.90
CA GLU A 88 7.35 -5.83 -18.45
C GLU A 88 8.86 -5.88 -18.25
N ASP A 89 9.29 -6.80 -17.39
CA ASP A 89 10.71 -7.11 -17.13
C ASP A 89 11.58 -5.91 -16.74
N PHE A 90 10.99 -4.89 -16.12
CA PHE A 90 11.76 -3.74 -15.64
C PHE A 90 12.68 -4.15 -14.47
N VAL A 91 13.98 -3.88 -14.62
CA VAL A 91 15.00 -4.00 -13.58
C VAL A 91 15.73 -2.66 -13.48
N GLY A 92 15.80 -2.08 -12.29
CA GLY A 92 16.41 -0.76 -12.12
C GLY A 92 15.80 0.01 -10.96
N THR A 93 15.93 1.32 -11.01
CA THR A 93 15.40 2.21 -9.97
C THR A 93 14.21 2.99 -10.49
N ILE A 94 13.15 3.05 -9.70
CA ILE A 94 12.01 3.91 -9.91
C ILE A 94 12.05 5.00 -8.84
N THR A 95 11.94 6.26 -9.26
CA THR A 95 11.79 7.41 -8.37
C THR A 95 10.45 8.09 -8.63
N TYR A 96 9.70 8.30 -7.56
CA TYR A 96 8.43 8.99 -7.58
C TYR A 96 8.57 10.31 -6.82
N ASN A 97 8.57 11.43 -7.55
CA ASN A 97 8.62 12.77 -6.97
C ASN A 97 7.21 13.29 -6.75
N TYR A 98 6.96 13.99 -5.64
CA TYR A 98 5.64 14.52 -5.27
C TYR A 98 5.78 15.92 -4.66
N VAL A 99 4.64 16.54 -4.37
CA VAL A 99 4.55 17.84 -3.68
C VAL A 99 3.50 17.75 -2.56
N ASP A 100 3.54 18.65 -1.60
CA ASP A 100 2.61 18.66 -0.45
C ASP A 100 1.14 18.52 -0.84
N SER A 101 0.72 19.20 -1.91
CA SER A 101 -0.67 19.17 -2.36
C SER A 101 -1.12 17.81 -2.92
N GLU A 102 -0.19 16.88 -3.16
CA GLU A 102 -0.48 15.52 -3.67
C GLU A 102 -0.52 14.47 -2.54
N MET A 103 -0.19 14.85 -1.30
CA MET A 103 0.03 13.91 -0.20
C MET A 103 -1.24 13.24 0.35
N ASN A 104 -2.44 13.76 0.09
CA ASN A 104 -3.70 13.19 0.58
C ASN A 104 -3.67 12.86 2.10
N SER A 105 -3.20 13.79 2.91
CA SER A 105 -3.02 13.63 4.38
C SER A 105 -1.98 12.57 4.81
N LEU A 106 -1.20 12.04 3.89
CA LEU A 106 -0.08 11.15 4.21
C LEU A 106 1.11 11.95 4.77
N THR A 107 2.02 11.25 5.43
CA THR A 107 3.30 11.80 5.90
C THR A 107 4.40 11.55 4.87
N HIS A 108 5.58 12.18 5.05
CA HIS A 108 6.74 11.92 4.19
C HIS A 108 7.36 10.53 4.39
N ASP A 109 6.97 9.81 5.45
CA ASP A 109 7.30 8.39 5.62
C ASP A 109 6.32 7.56 4.80
N ALA A 110 6.70 7.27 3.56
CA ALA A 110 5.82 6.64 2.58
C ALA A 110 6.55 5.54 1.79
N SER A 111 5.78 4.60 1.29
CA SER A 111 6.25 3.49 0.45
C SER A 111 5.73 3.61 -0.98
N MET A 112 6.49 3.05 -1.93
CA MET A 112 6.05 2.93 -3.32
C MET A 112 5.12 1.72 -3.47
N TYR A 113 4.05 1.90 -4.21
CA TYR A 113 3.10 0.85 -4.57
C TYR A 113 3.08 0.65 -6.08
N VAL A 114 3.29 -0.58 -6.52
CA VAL A 114 3.26 -0.96 -7.92
C VAL A 114 2.19 -2.01 -8.16
N TYR A 115 1.41 -1.83 -9.21
CA TYR A 115 0.40 -2.76 -9.69
C TYR A 115 0.79 -3.27 -11.09
N GLY A 116 0.81 -4.59 -11.29
CA GLY A 116 0.94 -5.24 -12.59
C GLY A 116 -0.38 -5.91 -12.98
N SER A 117 -0.66 -6.04 -14.29
CA SER A 117 -1.92 -6.64 -14.78
C SER A 117 -2.11 -8.11 -14.36
N THR A 118 -1.03 -8.83 -14.09
CA THR A 118 -1.09 -10.21 -13.58
C THR A 118 -1.31 -10.30 -12.07
N SER A 119 -1.16 -9.17 -11.37
CA SER A 119 -1.42 -9.07 -9.94
C SER A 119 -2.87 -8.64 -9.70
N SER A 120 -3.52 -9.19 -8.68
CA SER A 120 -4.84 -8.76 -8.22
C SER A 120 -4.77 -7.69 -7.12
N ALA A 121 -3.57 -7.27 -6.71
CA ALA A 121 -3.33 -6.34 -5.63
C ALA A 121 -2.12 -5.45 -5.90
N TRP A 122 -2.04 -4.33 -5.18
CA TRP A 122 -0.87 -3.48 -5.13
C TRP A 122 0.25 -4.17 -4.33
N SER A 123 1.46 -4.13 -4.86
CA SER A 123 2.66 -4.60 -4.17
C SER A 123 3.40 -3.39 -3.58
N GLU A 124 3.73 -3.46 -2.30
CA GLU A 124 4.47 -2.43 -1.58
C GLU A 124 5.97 -2.62 -1.74
N TYR A 125 6.67 -1.51 -1.92
CA TYR A 125 8.14 -1.45 -1.96
C TYR A 125 8.61 -0.30 -1.09
N LEU A 126 9.51 -0.60 -0.15
CA LEU A 126 10.05 0.38 0.78
C LEU A 126 10.88 1.44 0.06
N ASP A 127 10.88 2.64 0.62
CA ASP A 127 11.77 3.70 0.18
C ASP A 127 13.23 3.34 0.48
N THR A 128 14.09 3.46 -0.52
CA THR A 128 15.54 3.21 -0.40
C THR A 128 16.37 4.50 -0.32
N ASP A 129 15.72 5.67 -0.42
CA ASP A 129 16.37 6.99 -0.37
C ASP A 129 15.47 8.01 0.33
N SER A 130 15.29 7.90 1.59
CA SER A 130 14.40 8.66 2.49
C SER A 130 14.53 10.20 2.37
N ALA A 131 14.47 10.75 1.17
CA ALA A 131 14.48 12.16 0.89
C ALA A 131 13.04 12.71 0.89
N GLU A 132 12.88 13.91 1.44
CA GLU A 132 11.61 14.63 1.41
C GLU A 132 11.13 14.84 -0.04
N PHE A 133 9.83 14.73 -0.28
CA PHE A 133 9.17 14.88 -1.59
C PHE A 133 9.59 13.85 -2.65
N LYS A 134 10.19 12.76 -2.23
CA LYS A 134 10.66 11.71 -3.13
C LYS A 134 10.56 10.34 -2.46
N VAL A 135 10.10 9.33 -3.21
CA VAL A 135 10.17 7.92 -2.83
C VAL A 135 10.92 7.17 -3.92
N THR A 136 11.96 6.45 -3.55
CA THR A 136 12.83 5.72 -4.47
C THR A 136 12.86 4.25 -4.10
N SER A 137 12.65 3.35 -5.07
CA SER A 137 12.77 1.92 -4.88
C SER A 137 13.63 1.30 -5.97
N THR A 138 14.51 0.36 -5.59
CA THR A 138 15.42 -0.32 -6.50
C THR A 138 15.03 -1.79 -6.64
N PHE A 139 14.84 -2.22 -7.87
CA PHE A 139 14.38 -3.55 -8.27
C PHE A 139 15.53 -4.32 -8.88
N THR A 140 15.91 -5.45 -8.29
CA THR A 140 16.97 -6.35 -8.76
C THR A 140 16.41 -7.57 -9.49
N THR A 141 15.10 -7.79 -9.42
CA THR A 141 14.36 -8.82 -10.15
C THR A 141 13.37 -8.17 -11.12
N PRO A 142 13.04 -8.82 -12.25
CA PRO A 142 12.08 -8.30 -13.21
C PRO A 142 10.74 -7.90 -12.56
N LEU A 143 10.29 -6.70 -12.85
CA LEU A 143 9.05 -6.12 -12.36
C LEU A 143 8.09 -5.84 -13.50
N GLN A 144 6.83 -6.17 -13.31
CA GLN A 144 5.73 -5.77 -14.19
C GLN A 144 5.06 -4.52 -13.64
N ILE A 145 4.97 -3.47 -14.46
CA ILE A 145 4.43 -2.16 -14.02
C ILE A 145 3.24 -1.78 -14.91
N LYS A 146 2.07 -1.75 -14.34
CA LYS A 146 0.85 -1.21 -14.93
C LYS A 146 0.49 0.15 -14.33
N GLN A 147 0.63 0.26 -13.01
CA GLN A 147 0.40 1.51 -12.29
C GLN A 147 1.45 1.68 -11.20
N VAL A 148 1.76 2.94 -10.89
CA VAL A 148 2.66 3.33 -9.79
C VAL A 148 2.04 4.47 -9.01
N THR A 149 2.05 4.36 -7.70
CA THR A 149 1.68 5.41 -6.76
C THR A 149 2.50 5.29 -5.47
N VAL A 150 2.23 6.18 -4.52
CA VAL A 150 2.86 6.19 -3.19
C VAL A 150 1.76 6.22 -2.14
N GLY A 151 1.97 5.53 -1.04
CA GLY A 151 1.03 5.42 0.06
C GLY A 151 1.74 5.29 1.41
N ALA A 152 0.97 5.26 2.49
CA ALA A 152 1.52 4.96 3.81
C ALA A 152 2.20 3.58 3.80
N PRO A 153 3.35 3.43 4.46
CA PRO A 153 3.98 2.11 4.55
C PRO A 153 3.05 1.14 5.28
N ASN A 154 3.05 -0.11 4.81
CA ASN A 154 2.36 -1.22 5.49
C ASN A 154 3.14 -1.54 6.78
N SER A 155 3.13 -0.62 7.73
CA SER A 155 3.73 -0.89 9.02
C SER A 155 2.86 -1.91 9.74
N LEU A 156 3.46 -2.97 10.29
CA LEU A 156 2.89 -3.72 11.40
C LEU A 156 2.85 -2.77 12.63
N SER A 157 2.15 -1.65 12.50
CA SER A 157 2.03 -0.69 13.58
C SER A 157 0.98 -1.17 14.57
N VAL A 158 1.21 -0.85 15.83
CA VAL A 158 0.25 -1.08 16.93
C VAL A 158 -1.06 -0.31 16.69
N GLU A 159 -1.09 0.62 15.73
CA GLU A 159 -2.28 1.40 15.33
C GLU A 159 -3.30 0.58 14.51
N ASP A 160 -2.86 -0.46 13.78
CA ASP A 160 -3.79 -1.41 13.14
C ASP A 160 -4.67 -2.14 14.17
N ALA A 161 -4.20 -2.23 15.41
CA ALA A 161 -4.96 -2.77 16.53
C ALA A 161 -6.17 -1.90 16.91
N MET A 162 -6.15 -0.60 16.62
CA MET A 162 -7.28 0.30 16.91
C MET A 162 -8.37 0.24 15.84
N ALA A 163 -8.00 -0.02 14.58
CA ALA A 163 -8.95 -0.16 13.47
C ALA A 163 -9.86 -1.40 13.62
N THR A 164 -9.38 -2.43 14.30
CA THR A 164 -10.14 -3.66 14.56
C THR A 164 -11.07 -3.59 15.78
N GLY A 165 -11.00 -2.51 16.57
CA GLY A 165 -11.73 -2.38 17.82
C GLY A 165 -11.21 -3.26 18.96
N ILE A 166 -10.16 -4.05 18.73
CA ILE A 166 -9.52 -4.89 19.75
C ILE A 166 -8.54 -4.03 20.55
N ARG A 167 -8.71 -3.98 21.88
CA ARG A 167 -7.81 -3.28 22.79
C ARG A 167 -7.14 -4.26 23.72
N ILE A 168 -5.84 -4.08 23.95
CA ILE A 168 -5.05 -4.95 24.84
C ILE A 168 -4.40 -4.08 25.92
N TYR A 169 -4.70 -4.38 27.16
CA TYR A 169 -4.18 -3.64 28.31
C TYR A 169 -4.05 -4.51 29.58
N PRO A 170 -3.12 -4.12 30.49
CA PRO A 170 -2.04 -3.20 30.25
C PRO A 170 -0.97 -3.79 29.33
N ASN A 171 -0.33 -2.95 28.55
CA ASN A 171 0.83 -3.31 27.75
C ASN A 171 1.82 -2.12 27.80
N PRO A 172 2.97 -2.25 28.48
CA PRO A 172 3.56 -3.47 29.08
C PRO A 172 2.85 -4.02 30.33
N SER A 173 3.00 -5.33 30.56
CA SER A 173 2.42 -6.02 31.71
C SER A 173 3.41 -6.98 32.38
N SER A 174 3.26 -7.19 33.70
CA SER A 174 4.05 -8.16 34.46
C SER A 174 3.31 -9.48 34.75
N SER A 175 1.98 -9.50 34.71
CA SER A 175 1.22 -10.68 35.15
C SER A 175 0.01 -11.02 34.28
N VAL A 176 -0.79 -10.04 33.90
CA VAL A 176 -2.06 -10.27 33.20
C VAL A 176 -2.22 -9.24 32.09
N ILE A 177 -2.74 -9.67 30.95
CA ILE A 177 -3.23 -8.82 29.87
C ILE A 177 -4.71 -9.09 29.66
N ASN A 178 -5.47 -8.04 29.38
CA ASN A 178 -6.88 -8.09 29.04
C ASN A 178 -7.06 -7.72 27.59
N VAL A 179 -7.95 -8.43 26.92
CA VAL A 179 -8.34 -8.15 25.54
C VAL A 179 -9.79 -7.66 25.54
N ASP A 180 -9.98 -6.39 25.22
CA ASP A 180 -11.30 -5.76 25.09
C ASP A 180 -11.74 -5.84 23.64
N TYR A 181 -12.80 -6.61 23.40
CA TYR A 181 -13.44 -6.80 22.10
C TYR A 181 -14.84 -7.35 22.30
N SER A 182 -15.78 -6.98 21.43
CA SER A 182 -17.19 -7.36 21.57
C SER A 182 -17.45 -8.84 21.31
N GLU A 183 -16.68 -9.48 20.41
CA GLU A 183 -16.87 -10.85 19.97
C GLU A 183 -15.90 -11.83 20.65
N ASP A 184 -16.14 -13.14 20.43
CA ASP A 184 -15.24 -14.18 20.90
C ASP A 184 -13.98 -14.24 20.03
N LEU A 185 -12.84 -14.45 20.69
CA LEU A 185 -11.53 -14.54 20.05
C LEU A 185 -10.81 -15.82 20.48
N GLN A 186 -10.12 -16.42 19.53
CA GLN A 186 -9.06 -17.37 19.81
C GLN A 186 -7.72 -16.63 19.90
N LEU A 187 -7.11 -16.62 21.08
CA LEU A 187 -5.90 -15.90 21.39
C LEU A 187 -4.72 -16.87 21.48
N THR A 188 -3.64 -16.57 20.75
CA THR A 188 -2.42 -17.40 20.76
C THR A 188 -1.22 -16.49 20.92
N LEU A 189 -0.38 -16.76 21.91
CA LEU A 189 0.82 -16.00 22.21
C LEU A 189 2.06 -16.72 21.69
N PHE A 190 2.93 -16.01 20.98
CA PHE A 190 4.17 -16.51 20.42
C PHE A 190 5.36 -15.74 20.99
N ASN A 191 6.49 -16.41 21.18
CA ASN A 191 7.75 -15.75 21.46
C ASN A 191 8.37 -15.20 20.13
N VAL A 192 9.48 -14.47 20.24
CA VAL A 192 10.18 -13.88 19.06
C VAL A 192 10.76 -14.92 18.09
N LEU A 193 10.87 -16.18 18.49
CA LEU A 193 11.28 -17.30 17.64
C LEU A 193 10.11 -17.93 16.89
N GLY A 194 8.86 -17.40 17.07
CA GLY A 194 7.65 -17.94 16.47
C GLY A 194 7.10 -19.20 17.17
N GLN A 195 7.61 -19.57 18.33
CA GLN A 195 7.10 -20.69 19.10
C GLN A 195 5.86 -20.27 19.88
N GLN A 196 4.80 -21.05 19.82
CA GLN A 196 3.61 -20.84 20.62
C GLN A 196 3.92 -21.12 22.10
N VAL A 197 3.68 -20.14 22.96
CA VAL A 197 3.91 -20.22 24.41
C VAL A 197 2.63 -20.31 25.21
N LEU A 198 1.50 -19.84 24.65
CA LEU A 198 0.18 -19.88 25.31
C LEU A 198 -0.94 -19.83 24.27
N SER A 199 -2.07 -20.49 24.60
CA SER A 199 -3.33 -20.34 23.84
C SER A 199 -4.49 -20.18 24.82
N SER A 200 -5.47 -19.33 24.49
CA SER A 200 -6.63 -19.03 25.33
C SER A 200 -7.81 -18.55 24.49
N SER A 201 -9.02 -18.91 24.91
CA SER A 201 -10.25 -18.26 24.47
C SER A 201 -10.77 -17.23 25.48
N SER A 202 -10.12 -17.10 26.63
CA SER A 202 -10.45 -16.10 27.62
C SER A 202 -9.86 -14.75 27.24
N LYS A 203 -10.65 -13.69 27.40
CA LYS A 203 -10.23 -12.30 27.17
C LYS A 203 -9.25 -11.79 28.23
N THR A 204 -8.99 -12.58 29.28
CA THR A 204 -7.99 -12.31 30.31
C THR A 204 -6.92 -13.40 30.25
N ILE A 205 -5.68 -13.03 29.97
CA ILE A 205 -4.55 -13.94 29.77
C ILE A 205 -3.52 -13.73 30.89
N ASN A 206 -3.23 -14.79 31.62
CA ASN A 206 -2.16 -14.79 32.62
C ASN A 206 -0.81 -15.07 31.96
N ILE A 207 0.09 -14.12 32.06
CA ILE A 207 1.45 -14.18 31.51
C ILE A 207 2.53 -14.16 32.62
N SER A 208 2.15 -14.33 33.90
CA SER A 208 3.07 -14.24 35.04
C SER A 208 4.24 -15.24 34.97
N ASN A 209 4.01 -16.41 34.37
CA ASN A 209 5.00 -17.49 34.24
C ASN A 209 5.88 -17.36 32.99
N LEU A 210 5.71 -16.31 32.19
CA LEU A 210 6.55 -16.06 31.03
C LEU A 210 7.74 -15.20 31.41
N ASP A 211 8.86 -15.44 30.75
CA ASP A 211 10.06 -14.62 30.88
C ASP A 211 9.82 -13.18 30.42
N GLN A 212 10.61 -12.24 30.94
CA GLN A 212 10.60 -10.86 30.47
C GLN A 212 11.02 -10.81 29.00
N GLY A 213 10.29 -10.05 28.20
CA GLY A 213 10.59 -9.95 26.77
C GLY A 213 9.42 -9.47 25.91
N THR A 214 9.63 -9.57 24.62
CA THR A 214 8.62 -9.26 23.60
C THR A 214 7.95 -10.54 23.11
N TYR A 215 6.64 -10.49 23.00
CA TYR A 215 5.78 -11.57 22.51
C TYR A 215 4.84 -11.02 21.43
N ILE A 216 4.31 -11.89 20.58
CA ILE A 216 3.28 -11.59 19.61
C ILE A 216 2.00 -12.30 20.03
N LEU A 217 0.95 -11.54 20.30
CA LEU A 217 -0.39 -12.07 20.52
C LEU A 217 -1.14 -12.07 19.20
N ARG A 218 -1.55 -13.24 18.76
CA ARG A 218 -2.43 -13.43 17.61
C ARG A 218 -3.86 -13.58 18.13
N ALA A 219 -4.75 -12.71 17.67
CA ALA A 219 -6.18 -12.78 17.91
C ALA A 219 -6.89 -13.21 16.62
N LYS A 220 -7.66 -14.27 16.68
CA LYS A 220 -8.44 -14.79 15.55
C LYS A 220 -9.91 -14.75 15.92
N ASP A 221 -10.75 -14.11 15.08
CA ASP A 221 -12.19 -14.04 15.25
C ASP A 221 -12.94 -15.25 14.63
N SER A 222 -14.26 -15.27 14.80
CA SER A 222 -15.14 -16.29 14.25
C SER A 222 -15.16 -16.34 12.71
N ASN A 223 -14.80 -15.25 12.05
CA ASN A 223 -14.74 -15.12 10.58
C ASN A 223 -13.35 -15.47 10.01
N ASN A 224 -12.44 -16.01 10.85
CA ASN A 224 -11.05 -16.32 10.53
C ASN A 224 -10.16 -15.10 10.27
N ASN A 225 -10.60 -13.87 10.57
CA ASN A 225 -9.72 -12.71 10.52
C ASN A 225 -8.67 -12.81 11.63
N ILE A 226 -7.42 -12.48 11.29
CA ILE A 226 -6.28 -12.60 12.20
C ILE A 226 -5.68 -11.23 12.41
N ASN A 227 -5.53 -10.86 13.68
CA ASN A 227 -4.84 -9.65 14.11
C ASN A 227 -3.65 -10.02 15.00
N ASN A 228 -2.52 -9.36 14.84
CA ASN A 228 -1.31 -9.59 15.62
C ASN A 228 -0.97 -8.34 16.44
N PHE A 229 -0.61 -8.55 17.71
CA PHE A 229 -0.31 -7.47 18.66
C PHE A 229 1.03 -7.73 19.34
N LYS A 230 1.86 -6.70 19.45
CA LYS A 230 3.09 -6.77 20.22
C LYS A 230 2.78 -6.65 21.72
N ILE A 231 3.22 -7.59 22.52
CA ILE A 231 3.09 -7.61 23.97
C ILE A 231 4.48 -7.48 24.59
N ILE A 232 4.60 -6.59 25.57
CA ILE A 232 5.84 -6.39 26.34
C ILE A 232 5.62 -6.93 27.75
N LYS A 233 6.29 -8.03 28.09
CA LYS A 233 6.33 -8.63 29.42
C LYS A 233 7.49 -8.00 30.22
N ARG A 234 7.16 -7.47 31.39
CA ARG A 234 8.10 -6.93 32.37
C ARG A 234 8.33 -7.90 33.53
#